data_0bc2aef86126d24d0525a6d32f16e153
#
_entry.id   0bc2aef86126d24d0525a6d32f16e153
#
_cell.length_a   1.000
_cell.length_b   1.000
_cell.length_c   1.000
_cell.angle_alpha   90.00
_cell.angle_beta   90.00
_cell.angle_gamma   90.00
#
_symmetry.space_group_name_H-M   'P 1'
#
loop_
_entity.id
_entity.type
_entity.pdbx_description
1 polymer ?
#
loop_
_entity_poly.entity_id
_entity_poly.type
_entity_poly.pdbx_seq_one_letter_code
_entity_poly.pdbx_strand_id
1 'polypeptide(L)'
;MVYIQNDQIQSNVPSAWYSSLENFIVKGKNAEIWDSEGNRFLDYVGGYAVLNTGHLHPRVVDRVKNQLDNFSHSCFAFAPHENAVKLSEELNNRYPIDSETKTFMVNSGAEAVENAVKIARYYTNKKAILSFKGGFHGRTYLAMGLTGKDKPYKEGFGPFPEFVKHAAYPYSYRDISDEDALTSVKEVFNNELDPNNTAAIVIEVELGEGGYIPASSNFLSQLRDICDKNNILLIFDEVQTGYGRTGNMFGAETVGVKPDIVTLAKGIAGGFPLAAVLGKSEIMDSIHEAGIGSTFGASPVSCAAALGVLDAFDNEDILNNANKQAKTMNTVLSNLMNDFDFIGDVRGYGPMIGVEIVSDKESKNPDKEKTQQIISNCKENGLLLVSCGEFGNVIRFMGPLTTPLEQVEEVLEIFSESVI
;
A
#
# COMPACT_ATOMS: atom_id res chain seq x y z
N MET A 1 -22.06 18.48 -21.13
CA MET A 1 -21.85 18.69 -19.68
C MET A 1 -21.05 19.96 -19.53
N VAL A 2 -21.40 20.85 -18.60
CA VAL A 2 -20.56 21.99 -18.26
C VAL A 2 -19.58 21.49 -17.20
N TYR A 3 -18.30 21.39 -17.53
CA TYR A 3 -17.27 21.02 -16.57
C TYR A 3 -16.97 22.22 -15.67
N ILE A 4 -16.77 21.93 -14.39
CA ILE A 4 -16.32 22.92 -13.40
C ILE A 4 -14.88 23.32 -13.77
N GLN A 5 -14.52 24.60 -13.62
CA GLN A 5 -13.15 25.08 -13.91
C GLN A 5 -12.25 25.00 -12.67
N ASN A 6 -10.92 24.94 -12.87
CA ASN A 6 -9.93 24.77 -11.79
C ASN A 6 -10.00 25.81 -10.68
N ASP A 7 -10.34 27.05 -10.98
CA ASP A 7 -10.57 28.13 -9.99
C ASP A 7 -11.69 27.76 -8.99
N GLN A 8 -12.64 26.88 -9.35
CA GLN A 8 -13.67 26.39 -8.44
C GLN A 8 -13.14 25.31 -7.47
N ILE A 9 -12.06 24.60 -7.80
CA ILE A 9 -11.38 23.72 -6.83
C ILE A 9 -10.81 24.60 -5.72
N GLN A 10 -10.05 25.62 -6.06
CA GLN A 10 -9.40 26.51 -5.09
C GLN A 10 -10.38 27.25 -4.18
N SER A 11 -11.59 27.52 -4.65
CA SER A 11 -12.61 28.22 -3.86
C SER A 11 -13.44 27.30 -2.94
N ASN A 12 -13.47 25.97 -3.20
CA ASN A 12 -14.35 25.03 -2.49
C ASN A 12 -13.60 23.91 -1.76
N VAL A 13 -12.33 23.67 -2.08
CA VAL A 13 -11.52 22.60 -1.52
C VAL A 13 -10.30 23.17 -0.82
N PRO A 14 -9.95 22.73 0.41
CA PRO A 14 -8.77 23.23 1.10
C PRO A 14 -7.51 23.10 0.24
N SER A 15 -6.68 24.16 0.20
CA SER A 15 -5.44 24.18 -0.59
C SER A 15 -4.43 23.09 -0.23
N ALA A 16 -4.51 22.59 1.00
CA ALA A 16 -3.72 21.43 1.44
C ALA A 16 -4.08 20.12 0.70
N TRP A 17 -5.24 20.05 0.06
CA TRP A 17 -5.67 18.92 -0.77
C TRP A 17 -5.56 19.31 -2.24
N TYR A 18 -4.32 19.44 -2.70
CA TYR A 18 -4.00 19.88 -4.06
C TYR A 18 -4.14 18.77 -5.11
N SER A 19 -4.32 19.14 -6.37
CA SER A 19 -4.28 18.27 -7.54
C SER A 19 -3.00 18.48 -8.35
N SER A 20 -2.41 17.41 -8.85
CA SER A 20 -1.26 17.44 -9.77
C SER A 20 -1.67 17.64 -11.25
N LEU A 21 -2.96 17.43 -11.55
CA LEU A 21 -3.53 17.63 -12.89
C LEU A 21 -4.33 18.93 -12.92
N GLU A 22 -4.24 19.63 -14.03
CA GLU A 22 -4.96 20.89 -14.25
C GLU A 22 -6.42 20.65 -14.63
N ASN A 23 -6.68 19.57 -15.38
CA ASN A 23 -8.00 19.23 -15.90
C ASN A 23 -8.66 18.09 -15.09
N PHE A 24 -10.00 18.09 -15.09
CA PHE A 24 -10.77 17.03 -14.45
C PHE A 24 -10.68 15.71 -15.26
N ILE A 25 -10.51 14.60 -14.55
CA ILE A 25 -10.61 13.29 -15.16
C ILE A 25 -12.09 12.95 -15.37
N VAL A 26 -12.43 12.55 -16.60
CA VAL A 26 -13.82 12.27 -17.01
C VAL A 26 -14.05 10.84 -17.45
N LYS A 27 -12.98 10.06 -17.68
CA LYS A 27 -13.06 8.68 -18.13
C LYS A 27 -11.82 7.91 -17.67
N GLY A 28 -12.00 6.63 -17.33
CA GLY A 28 -10.93 5.66 -17.08
C GLY A 28 -11.24 4.32 -17.72
N LYS A 29 -10.23 3.59 -18.18
CA LYS A 29 -10.34 2.22 -18.69
C LYS A 29 -9.00 1.52 -18.52
N ASN A 30 -8.96 0.46 -17.69
CA ASN A 30 -7.72 -0.27 -17.35
C ASN A 30 -6.60 0.68 -16.90
N ALA A 31 -5.50 0.80 -17.63
CA ALA A 31 -4.36 1.67 -17.32
C ALA A 31 -4.48 3.08 -17.90
N GLU A 32 -5.60 3.44 -18.49
CA GLU A 32 -5.78 4.71 -19.20
C GLU A 32 -6.83 5.60 -18.53
N ILE A 33 -6.55 6.91 -18.49
CA ILE A 33 -7.51 7.93 -18.11
C ILE A 33 -7.54 9.06 -19.14
N TRP A 34 -8.66 9.75 -19.20
CA TRP A 34 -8.85 10.93 -20.07
C TRP A 34 -9.36 12.10 -19.25
N ASP A 35 -8.80 13.26 -19.53
CA ASP A 35 -9.26 14.51 -18.94
C ASP A 35 -10.43 15.15 -19.71
N SER A 36 -10.92 16.28 -19.23
CA SER A 36 -12.04 17.03 -19.79
C SER A 36 -11.75 17.65 -21.17
N GLU A 37 -10.49 17.77 -21.56
CA GLU A 37 -10.06 18.27 -22.87
C GLU A 37 -9.82 17.11 -23.86
N GLY A 38 -9.89 15.88 -23.39
CA GLY A 38 -9.72 14.67 -24.21
C GLY A 38 -8.27 14.17 -24.24
N ASN A 39 -7.37 14.73 -23.46
CA ASN A 39 -6.00 14.25 -23.36
C ASN A 39 -5.99 12.87 -22.68
N ARG A 40 -5.28 11.93 -23.30
CA ARG A 40 -5.08 10.56 -22.78
C ARG A 40 -3.82 10.50 -21.94
N PHE A 41 -3.92 9.80 -20.80
CA PHE A 41 -2.77 9.48 -19.95
C PHE A 41 -2.72 8.00 -19.62
N LEU A 42 -1.51 7.45 -19.55
CA LEU A 42 -1.22 6.18 -18.91
C LEU A 42 -1.12 6.40 -17.40
N ASP A 43 -2.05 5.84 -16.63
CA ASP A 43 -2.17 6.05 -15.18
C ASP A 43 -1.29 5.02 -14.42
N TYR A 44 -0.02 5.37 -14.27
CA TYR A 44 0.90 4.59 -13.44
C TYR A 44 1.00 5.09 -11.99
N VAL A 45 0.06 5.96 -11.60
CA VAL A 45 -0.26 6.25 -10.19
C VAL A 45 -1.31 5.26 -9.67
N GLY A 46 -2.25 4.82 -10.54
CA GLY A 46 -3.26 3.81 -10.22
C GLY A 46 -4.09 4.16 -8.98
N GLY A 47 -4.40 5.45 -8.76
CA GLY A 47 -5.06 5.92 -7.55
C GLY A 47 -4.21 5.70 -6.27
N TYR A 48 -2.90 5.77 -6.35
CA TYR A 48 -1.92 5.38 -5.33
C TYR A 48 -1.95 3.87 -5.02
N ALA A 49 -1.77 3.05 -6.05
CA ALA A 49 -1.80 1.59 -6.01
C ALA A 49 -3.13 0.99 -5.54
N VAL A 50 -4.25 1.64 -5.85
CA VAL A 50 -5.60 1.16 -5.56
C VAL A 50 -6.14 0.30 -6.69
N LEU A 51 -5.77 0.62 -7.94
CA LEU A 51 -6.35 0.05 -9.15
C LEU A 51 -5.52 -1.14 -9.68
N ASN A 52 -5.29 -2.16 -8.84
CA ASN A 52 -4.53 -3.34 -9.27
C ASN A 52 -5.19 -4.08 -10.45
N THR A 53 -6.52 -4.10 -10.53
CA THR A 53 -7.28 -4.65 -11.66
C THR A 53 -7.61 -3.62 -12.74
N GLY A 54 -7.10 -2.39 -12.63
CA GLY A 54 -7.38 -1.30 -13.56
C GLY A 54 -8.73 -0.60 -13.36
N HIS A 55 -8.90 0.51 -14.08
CA HIS A 55 -10.16 1.26 -14.08
C HIS A 55 -11.28 0.43 -14.70
N LEU A 56 -12.42 0.37 -13.99
CA LEU A 56 -13.68 -0.23 -14.45
C LEU A 56 -13.51 -1.67 -14.96
N HIS A 57 -12.81 -2.51 -14.20
CA HIS A 57 -12.68 -3.92 -14.53
C HIS A 57 -14.06 -4.58 -14.68
N PRO A 58 -14.38 -5.30 -15.78
CA PRO A 58 -15.74 -5.78 -16.06
C PRO A 58 -16.34 -6.61 -14.93
N ARG A 59 -15.59 -7.56 -14.35
CA ARG A 59 -16.07 -8.41 -13.23
C ARG A 59 -16.42 -7.59 -12.00
N VAL A 60 -15.63 -6.57 -11.69
CA VAL A 60 -15.89 -5.64 -10.57
C VAL A 60 -17.18 -4.86 -10.83
N VAL A 61 -17.30 -4.27 -12.03
CA VAL A 61 -18.45 -3.45 -12.43
C VAL A 61 -19.74 -4.28 -12.41
N ASP A 62 -19.70 -5.51 -12.93
CA ASP A 62 -20.88 -6.40 -12.97
C ASP A 62 -21.33 -6.80 -11.57
N ARG A 63 -20.42 -7.16 -10.67
CA ARG A 63 -20.73 -7.46 -9.26
C ARG A 63 -21.37 -6.26 -8.54
N VAL A 64 -20.83 -5.07 -8.78
CA VAL A 64 -21.35 -3.82 -8.19
C VAL A 64 -22.74 -3.51 -8.71
N LYS A 65 -22.99 -3.58 -10.02
CA LYS A 65 -24.32 -3.35 -10.61
C LYS A 65 -25.34 -4.33 -10.04
N ASN A 66 -25.01 -5.62 -10.01
CA ASN A 66 -25.90 -6.65 -9.45
C ASN A 66 -26.23 -6.39 -7.98
N GLN A 67 -25.28 -5.87 -7.18
CA GLN A 67 -25.54 -5.50 -5.79
C GLN A 67 -26.47 -4.28 -5.69
N LEU A 68 -26.29 -3.28 -6.55
CA LEU A 68 -27.12 -2.07 -6.56
C LEU A 68 -28.57 -2.35 -6.95
N ASP A 69 -28.84 -3.39 -7.73
CA ASP A 69 -30.20 -3.84 -8.05
C ASP A 69 -30.94 -4.43 -6.83
N ASN A 70 -30.21 -4.79 -5.75
CA ASN A 70 -30.81 -5.35 -4.54
C ASN A 70 -30.92 -4.29 -3.42
N PHE A 71 -29.80 -3.80 -2.93
CA PHE A 71 -29.76 -2.75 -1.89
C PHE A 71 -28.36 -2.11 -1.83
N SER A 72 -28.30 -0.85 -1.38
CA SER A 72 -27.07 -0.07 -1.35
C SER A 72 -26.28 -0.21 -0.04
N HIS A 73 -26.98 -0.34 1.12
CA HIS A 73 -26.36 -0.37 2.44
C HIS A 73 -27.19 -1.16 3.45
N SER A 74 -26.45 -1.87 4.31
CA SER A 74 -26.91 -2.34 5.61
C SER A 74 -25.72 -2.26 6.58
N CYS A 75 -25.94 -1.83 7.81
CA CYS A 75 -24.91 -1.96 8.84
C CYS A 75 -24.79 -3.44 9.20
N PHE A 76 -23.62 -4.05 8.91
CA PHE A 76 -23.41 -5.50 9.08
C PHE A 76 -23.70 -5.98 10.51
N ALA A 77 -23.35 -5.19 11.52
CA ALA A 77 -23.61 -5.52 12.92
C ALA A 77 -25.11 -5.59 13.27
N PHE A 78 -25.98 -4.98 12.46
CA PHE A 78 -27.43 -5.01 12.65
C PHE A 78 -28.13 -5.94 11.66
N ALA A 79 -27.74 -5.88 10.40
CA ALA A 79 -28.35 -6.67 9.30
C ALA A 79 -27.23 -7.25 8.42
N PRO A 80 -26.75 -8.47 8.72
CA PRO A 80 -25.70 -9.11 7.95
C PRO A 80 -26.14 -9.40 6.52
N HIS A 81 -25.17 -9.45 5.60
CA HIS A 81 -25.40 -9.77 4.19
C HIS A 81 -24.36 -10.75 3.65
N GLU A 82 -24.75 -11.50 2.64
CA GLU A 82 -24.02 -12.63 2.11
C GLU A 82 -22.63 -12.24 1.55
N ASN A 83 -22.52 -11.11 0.84
CA ASN A 83 -21.25 -10.69 0.24
C ASN A 83 -20.13 -10.47 1.28
N ALA A 84 -20.47 -9.95 2.49
CA ALA A 84 -19.47 -9.79 3.54
C ALA A 84 -18.99 -11.16 4.07
N VAL A 85 -19.91 -12.10 4.28
CA VAL A 85 -19.55 -13.44 4.75
C VAL A 85 -18.69 -14.18 3.72
N LYS A 86 -19.11 -14.16 2.45
CA LYS A 86 -18.35 -14.76 1.35
C LYS A 86 -16.94 -14.14 1.22
N LEU A 87 -16.86 -12.82 1.28
CA LEU A 87 -15.56 -12.14 1.20
C LEU A 87 -14.67 -12.50 2.39
N SER A 88 -15.22 -12.59 3.60
CA SER A 88 -14.46 -13.05 4.77
C SER A 88 -13.95 -14.48 4.59
N GLU A 89 -14.79 -15.39 4.09
CA GLU A 89 -14.41 -16.77 3.80
C GLU A 89 -13.26 -16.82 2.76
N GLU A 90 -13.39 -16.10 1.66
CA GLU A 90 -12.36 -16.02 0.63
C GLU A 90 -11.02 -15.49 1.16
N LEU A 91 -11.04 -14.42 1.96
CA LEU A 91 -9.84 -13.86 2.56
C LEU A 91 -9.21 -14.82 3.57
N ASN A 92 -10.02 -15.44 4.43
CA ASN A 92 -9.57 -16.41 5.42
C ASN A 92 -8.90 -17.62 4.78
N ASN A 93 -9.42 -18.10 3.64
CA ASN A 93 -8.88 -19.26 2.94
C ASN A 93 -7.62 -18.95 2.12
N ARG A 94 -7.42 -17.70 1.71
CA ARG A 94 -6.32 -17.31 0.81
C ARG A 94 -5.09 -16.80 1.53
N TYR A 95 -5.27 -16.13 2.66
CA TYR A 95 -4.12 -15.50 3.32
C TYR A 95 -3.27 -16.55 4.08
N PRO A 96 -1.93 -16.55 3.91
CA PRO A 96 -1.05 -17.63 4.37
C PRO A 96 -0.73 -17.56 5.89
N ILE A 97 -1.74 -17.67 6.76
CA ILE A 97 -1.56 -17.85 8.22
C ILE A 97 -1.80 -19.32 8.58
N ASP A 98 -0.92 -19.93 9.39
CA ASP A 98 -1.00 -21.36 9.78
C ASP A 98 -2.00 -21.61 10.92
N SER A 99 -3.22 -21.11 10.79
CA SER A 99 -4.31 -21.35 11.76
C SER A 99 -5.64 -20.95 11.15
N GLU A 100 -6.73 -21.28 11.80
CA GLU A 100 -8.01 -20.66 11.49
C GLU A 100 -7.90 -19.14 11.63
N THR A 101 -8.51 -18.43 10.72
CA THR A 101 -8.47 -16.96 10.65
C THR A 101 -9.87 -16.38 10.62
N LYS A 102 -9.98 -15.11 11.04
CA LYS A 102 -11.21 -14.31 10.93
C LYS A 102 -10.89 -12.93 10.39
N THR A 103 -11.86 -12.39 9.67
CA THR A 103 -11.76 -11.09 9.01
C THR A 103 -12.76 -10.10 9.58
N PHE A 104 -12.28 -8.91 9.94
CA PHE A 104 -13.08 -7.73 10.28
C PHE A 104 -12.89 -6.66 9.21
N MET A 105 -13.99 -6.14 8.64
CA MET A 105 -13.96 -5.19 7.54
C MET A 105 -14.25 -3.77 8.00
N VAL A 106 -13.50 -2.81 7.45
CA VAL A 106 -13.60 -1.36 7.65
C VAL A 106 -13.48 -0.64 6.31
N ASN A 107 -13.30 0.69 6.28
CA ASN A 107 -13.45 1.49 5.05
C ASN A 107 -12.12 1.97 4.47
N SER A 108 -11.06 2.02 5.27
CA SER A 108 -9.75 2.54 4.87
C SER A 108 -8.61 1.78 5.53
N GLY A 109 -7.40 1.83 4.90
CA GLY A 109 -6.20 1.24 5.47
C GLY A 109 -5.86 1.81 6.85
N ALA A 110 -6.08 3.11 7.07
CA ALA A 110 -5.88 3.73 8.39
C ALA A 110 -6.79 3.12 9.46
N GLU A 111 -8.09 2.91 9.16
CA GLU A 111 -9.00 2.22 10.07
C GLU A 111 -8.56 0.77 10.33
N ALA A 112 -8.10 0.06 9.31
CA ALA A 112 -7.59 -1.30 9.46
C ALA A 112 -6.39 -1.34 10.40
N VAL A 113 -5.39 -0.47 10.22
CA VAL A 113 -4.21 -0.38 11.08
C VAL A 113 -4.60 -0.02 12.51
N GLU A 114 -5.48 0.97 12.71
CA GLU A 114 -5.98 1.34 14.05
C GLU A 114 -6.66 0.17 14.76
N ASN A 115 -7.50 -0.60 14.04
CA ASN A 115 -8.16 -1.76 14.61
C ASN A 115 -7.20 -2.93 14.83
N ALA A 116 -6.22 -3.17 13.97
CA ALA A 116 -5.20 -4.19 14.17
C ALA A 116 -4.39 -3.93 15.46
N VAL A 117 -3.98 -2.69 15.70
CA VAL A 117 -3.30 -2.29 16.95
C VAL A 117 -4.23 -2.42 18.16
N LYS A 118 -5.49 -2.02 18.02
CA LYS A 118 -6.50 -2.11 19.08
C LYS A 118 -6.73 -3.57 19.50
N ILE A 119 -6.87 -4.47 18.53
CA ILE A 119 -7.00 -5.92 18.72
C ILE A 119 -5.74 -6.48 19.40
N ALA A 120 -4.54 -6.14 18.89
CA ALA A 120 -3.28 -6.59 19.45
C ALA A 120 -3.10 -6.19 20.91
N ARG A 121 -3.40 -4.94 21.25
CA ARG A 121 -3.35 -4.43 22.63
C ARG A 121 -4.33 -5.16 23.55
N TYR A 122 -5.53 -5.40 23.09
CA TYR A 122 -6.55 -6.09 23.87
C TYR A 122 -6.17 -7.53 24.15
N TYR A 123 -5.78 -8.28 23.10
CA TYR A 123 -5.39 -9.69 23.22
C TYR A 123 -4.17 -9.89 24.12
N THR A 124 -3.14 -9.08 23.95
CA THR A 124 -1.90 -9.23 24.71
C THR A 124 -1.95 -8.58 26.10
N ASN A 125 -2.93 -7.72 26.36
CA ASN A 125 -2.98 -6.81 27.52
C ASN A 125 -1.70 -5.96 27.68
N LYS A 126 -1.04 -5.62 26.56
CA LYS A 126 0.19 -4.80 26.47
C LYS A 126 -0.13 -3.48 25.76
N LYS A 127 0.75 -2.46 25.90
CA LYS A 127 0.45 -1.09 25.44
C LYS A 127 1.32 -0.61 24.31
N ALA A 128 2.60 -0.96 24.31
CA ALA A 128 3.58 -0.41 23.37
C ALA A 128 3.47 -1.05 21.99
N ILE A 129 3.83 -0.27 20.97
CA ILE A 129 3.92 -0.70 19.58
C ILE A 129 5.26 -0.26 19.03
N LEU A 130 5.95 -1.16 18.36
CA LEU A 130 7.13 -0.84 17.56
C LEU A 130 6.74 -0.76 16.10
N SER A 131 7.16 0.28 15.41
CA SER A 131 7.04 0.49 13.97
C SER A 131 8.42 0.81 13.38
N PHE A 132 8.49 1.24 12.11
CA PHE A 132 9.76 1.46 11.43
C PHE A 132 9.86 2.84 10.81
N LYS A 133 11.07 3.41 10.78
CA LYS A 133 11.39 4.64 10.03
C LYS A 133 11.06 4.45 8.56
N GLY A 134 10.50 5.48 7.94
CA GLY A 134 10.04 5.42 6.55
C GLY A 134 8.67 4.76 6.36
N GLY A 135 8.15 4.01 7.35
CA GLY A 135 6.82 3.38 7.27
C GLY A 135 5.70 4.39 7.15
N PHE A 136 4.61 4.00 6.45
CA PHE A 136 3.40 4.80 6.32
C PHE A 136 2.16 3.95 6.60
N HIS A 137 1.43 4.29 7.65
CA HIS A 137 0.31 3.50 8.16
C HIS A 137 -1.03 4.23 8.15
N GLY A 138 -1.08 5.46 7.65
CA GLY A 138 -2.30 6.25 7.53
C GLY A 138 -2.20 7.65 8.12
N ARG A 139 -3.32 8.39 8.08
CA ARG A 139 -3.41 9.79 8.51
C ARG A 139 -4.38 10.03 9.66
N THR A 140 -4.91 8.98 10.29
CA THR A 140 -5.62 9.07 11.58
C THR A 140 -4.60 9.18 12.71
N TYR A 141 -5.04 9.54 13.90
CA TYR A 141 -4.15 9.94 14.99
C TYR A 141 -3.12 8.87 15.39
N LEU A 142 -3.56 7.61 15.62
CA LEU A 142 -2.64 6.53 15.95
C LEU A 142 -1.85 6.08 14.72
N ALA A 143 -2.48 6.00 13.54
CA ALA A 143 -1.81 5.65 12.30
C ALA A 143 -0.70 6.66 11.92
N MET A 144 -0.91 7.97 12.15
CA MET A 144 0.16 8.97 12.06
C MET A 144 1.26 8.73 13.09
N GLY A 145 0.90 8.34 14.32
CA GLY A 145 1.87 7.97 15.35
C GLY A 145 2.78 6.81 14.91
N LEU A 146 2.22 5.80 14.23
CA LEU A 146 2.95 4.66 13.66
C LEU A 146 3.78 5.03 12.43
N THR A 147 3.34 6.02 11.64
CA THR A 147 4.06 6.49 10.45
C THR A 147 5.45 7.00 10.83
N GLY A 148 6.49 6.44 10.20
CA GLY A 148 7.89 6.72 10.52
C GLY A 148 8.48 7.96 9.83
N LYS A 149 7.69 8.68 9.02
CA LYS A 149 8.09 9.89 8.30
C LYS A 149 7.34 11.11 8.85
N ASP A 150 8.07 12.14 9.30
CA ASP A 150 7.45 13.33 9.90
C ASP A 150 6.85 14.26 8.85
N LYS A 151 7.64 14.72 7.90
CA LYS A 151 7.19 15.60 6.82
C LYS A 151 6.76 14.82 5.59
N PRO A 152 5.61 15.14 5.01
CA PRO A 152 4.61 16.17 5.37
C PRO A 152 3.51 15.64 6.32
N TYR A 153 3.63 14.43 6.90
CA TYR A 153 2.50 13.69 7.46
C TYR A 153 2.16 14.04 8.91
N LYS A 154 3.17 14.40 9.73
CA LYS A 154 3.04 14.56 11.20
C LYS A 154 3.29 15.97 11.70
N GLU A 155 4.01 16.78 10.93
CA GLU A 155 4.41 18.13 11.33
C GLU A 155 3.20 19.00 11.71
N GLY A 156 3.18 19.46 12.97
CA GLY A 156 2.11 20.31 13.50
C GLY A 156 0.85 19.60 14.00
N PHE A 157 0.74 18.27 13.87
CA PHE A 157 -0.47 17.50 14.26
C PHE A 157 -0.35 16.79 15.61
N GLY A 158 0.82 16.84 16.28
CA GLY A 158 1.03 16.22 17.60
C GLY A 158 0.27 16.89 18.75
N PRO A 159 0.39 16.35 19.99
CA PRO A 159 1.25 15.22 20.37
C PRO A 159 0.72 13.87 19.92
N PHE A 160 1.62 12.91 19.64
CA PHE A 160 1.27 11.55 19.25
C PHE A 160 1.37 10.58 20.43
N PRO A 161 0.82 9.33 20.32
CA PRO A 161 0.89 8.34 21.41
C PRO A 161 2.33 8.01 21.82
N GLU A 162 2.65 8.19 23.11
CA GLU A 162 4.01 8.00 23.65
C GLU A 162 4.54 6.56 23.56
N PHE A 163 3.63 5.56 23.55
CA PHE A 163 3.98 4.14 23.48
C PHE A 163 4.20 3.62 22.04
N VAL A 164 4.43 4.50 21.09
CA VAL A 164 4.83 4.15 19.72
C VAL A 164 6.28 4.58 19.51
N LYS A 165 7.14 3.64 19.12
CA LYS A 165 8.55 3.89 18.81
C LYS A 165 8.93 3.32 17.46
N HIS A 166 10.01 3.81 16.87
CA HIS A 166 10.43 3.47 15.51
C HIS A 166 11.86 2.94 15.51
N ALA A 167 12.03 1.73 15.00
CA ALA A 167 13.35 1.18 14.66
C ALA A 167 13.76 1.56 13.23
N ALA A 168 15.03 1.38 12.89
CA ALA A 168 15.49 1.50 11.51
C ALA A 168 14.88 0.37 10.66
N TYR A 169 14.52 0.70 9.40
CA TYR A 169 14.14 -0.28 8.39
C TYR A 169 15.38 -0.61 7.54
N PRO A 170 15.58 -1.85 7.09
CA PRO A 170 16.72 -2.19 6.25
C PRO A 170 16.67 -1.44 4.92
N TYR A 171 17.80 -0.83 4.54
CA TYR A 171 17.90 -0.02 3.31
C TYR A 171 19.33 -0.10 2.77
N SER A 172 19.65 -1.22 2.12
CA SER A 172 21.02 -1.52 1.68
C SER A 172 21.64 -0.46 0.77
N TYR A 173 20.85 0.15 -0.12
CA TYR A 173 21.34 1.26 -0.95
C TYR A 173 21.84 2.46 -0.12
N ARG A 174 21.26 2.69 1.07
CA ARG A 174 21.68 3.73 2.03
C ARG A 174 22.49 3.19 3.19
N ASP A 175 23.17 2.07 2.99
CA ASP A 175 24.12 1.47 3.93
C ASP A 175 23.49 1.07 5.29
N ILE A 176 22.18 0.77 5.32
CA ILE A 176 21.47 0.19 6.46
C ILE A 176 21.21 -1.29 6.16
N SER A 177 22.03 -2.17 6.73
CA SER A 177 21.89 -3.62 6.55
C SER A 177 20.74 -4.20 7.37
N ASP A 178 20.39 -5.46 7.11
CA ASP A 178 19.46 -6.23 7.95
C ASP A 178 19.93 -6.27 9.40
N GLU A 179 21.24 -6.43 9.64
CA GLU A 179 21.84 -6.48 10.97
C GLU A 179 21.74 -5.14 11.71
N ASP A 180 21.94 -4.02 11.00
CA ASP A 180 21.78 -2.68 11.56
C ASP A 180 20.32 -2.45 11.97
N ALA A 181 19.37 -2.85 11.13
CA ALA A 181 17.94 -2.73 11.42
C ALA A 181 17.54 -3.60 12.62
N LEU A 182 18.01 -4.85 12.71
CA LEU A 182 17.78 -5.72 13.88
C LEU A 182 18.45 -5.19 15.14
N THR A 183 19.62 -4.59 15.02
CA THR A 183 20.29 -3.92 16.13
C THR A 183 19.48 -2.75 16.62
N SER A 184 18.93 -1.94 15.71
CA SER A 184 18.04 -0.83 16.06
C SER A 184 16.76 -1.32 16.80
N VAL A 185 16.18 -2.46 16.40
CA VAL A 185 15.06 -3.08 17.13
C VAL A 185 15.47 -3.41 18.58
N LYS A 186 16.65 -4.02 18.77
CA LYS A 186 17.17 -4.35 20.12
C LYS A 186 17.46 -3.09 20.95
N GLU A 187 17.98 -2.04 20.32
CA GLU A 187 18.24 -0.75 20.99
C GLU A 187 16.95 -0.09 21.46
N VAL A 188 15.88 -0.10 20.64
CA VAL A 188 14.56 0.39 21.06
C VAL A 188 14.04 -0.40 22.25
N PHE A 189 14.19 -1.72 22.26
CA PHE A 189 13.79 -2.55 23.39
C PHE A 189 14.64 -2.34 24.66
N ASN A 190 15.91 -2.02 24.52
CA ASN A 190 16.78 -1.78 25.65
C ASN A 190 16.58 -0.39 26.29
N ASN A 191 16.18 0.61 25.48
CA ASN A 191 16.24 2.01 25.91
C ASN A 191 14.87 2.71 25.97
N GLU A 192 13.88 2.27 25.19
CA GLU A 192 12.65 3.02 24.97
C GLU A 192 11.36 2.22 25.23
N LEU A 193 11.33 0.94 24.91
CA LEU A 193 10.16 0.06 25.07
C LEU A 193 10.55 -1.20 25.84
N ASP A 194 9.71 -1.60 26.81
CA ASP A 194 9.83 -2.92 27.43
C ASP A 194 9.19 -3.98 26.49
N PRO A 195 9.95 -5.02 26.04
CA PRO A 195 9.38 -6.12 25.25
C PRO A 195 8.20 -6.82 25.94
N ASN A 196 8.23 -6.90 27.28
CA ASN A 196 7.12 -7.48 28.05
C ASN A 196 5.85 -6.63 28.01
N ASN A 197 5.95 -5.35 27.69
CA ASN A 197 4.81 -4.43 27.53
C ASN A 197 4.56 -4.05 26.06
N THR A 198 5.25 -4.66 25.10
CA THR A 198 5.06 -4.43 23.67
C THR A 198 4.02 -5.39 23.12
N ALA A 199 2.89 -4.85 22.64
CA ALA A 199 1.77 -5.62 22.11
C ALA A 199 2.05 -6.16 20.71
N ALA A 200 2.62 -5.32 19.84
CA ALA A 200 2.88 -5.70 18.46
C ALA A 200 4.07 -4.94 17.85
N ILE A 201 4.60 -5.53 16.79
CA ILE A 201 5.46 -4.88 15.79
C ILE A 201 4.62 -4.73 14.51
N VAL A 202 4.54 -3.50 13.97
CA VAL A 202 3.83 -3.19 12.73
C VAL A 202 4.85 -2.89 11.64
N ILE A 203 4.78 -3.57 10.50
CA ILE A 203 5.74 -3.42 9.41
C ILE A 203 5.07 -3.63 8.04
N GLU A 204 5.48 -2.81 7.06
CA GLU A 204 5.24 -3.08 5.64
C GLU A 204 6.30 -4.08 5.13
N VAL A 205 5.90 -5.08 4.34
CA VAL A 205 6.82 -6.03 3.70
C VAL A 205 7.75 -5.32 2.71
N GLU A 206 7.24 -4.30 2.06
CA GLU A 206 7.97 -3.32 1.27
C GLU A 206 7.42 -1.93 1.59
N LEU A 207 8.31 -1.00 1.98
CA LEU A 207 7.90 0.36 2.28
C LEU A 207 7.30 1.04 1.04
N GLY A 208 6.05 1.45 1.11
CA GLY A 208 5.39 2.20 0.02
C GLY A 208 5.86 3.66 -0.03
N GLU A 209 5.37 4.48 0.86
CA GLU A 209 5.71 5.92 0.93
C GLU A 209 7.17 6.17 1.33
N GLY A 210 7.81 5.21 1.98
CA GLY A 210 9.22 5.28 2.37
C GLY A 210 10.21 5.18 1.23
N GLY A 211 9.80 4.74 0.02
CA GLY A 211 10.66 4.70 -1.15
C GLY A 211 10.76 3.36 -1.87
N TYR A 212 9.74 2.53 -1.82
CA TYR A 212 9.72 1.21 -2.45
C TYR A 212 10.94 0.38 -2.05
N ILE A 213 11.12 0.25 -0.73
CA ILE A 213 12.26 -0.43 -0.13
C ILE A 213 11.80 -1.80 0.35
N PRO A 214 12.22 -2.90 -0.29
CA PRO A 214 11.83 -4.25 0.11
C PRO A 214 12.62 -4.70 1.35
N ALA A 215 11.93 -5.28 2.34
CA ALA A 215 12.56 -6.00 3.43
C ALA A 215 12.97 -7.40 2.98
N SER A 216 14.18 -7.85 3.33
CA SER A 216 14.59 -9.22 3.02
C SER A 216 13.80 -10.26 3.81
N SER A 217 13.63 -11.46 3.23
CA SER A 217 13.06 -12.61 3.95
C SER A 217 13.85 -12.93 5.23
N ASN A 218 15.18 -12.76 5.20
CA ASN A 218 16.03 -12.99 6.35
C ASN A 218 15.75 -12.02 7.50
N PHE A 219 15.63 -10.71 7.21
CA PHE A 219 15.28 -9.70 8.22
C PHE A 219 13.90 -10.00 8.84
N LEU A 220 12.88 -10.24 8.01
CA LEU A 220 11.52 -10.51 8.48
C LEU A 220 11.41 -11.82 9.26
N SER A 221 12.17 -12.86 8.89
CA SER A 221 12.23 -14.12 9.65
C SER A 221 12.83 -13.90 11.04
N GLN A 222 13.93 -13.15 11.14
CA GLN A 222 14.53 -12.83 12.44
C GLN A 222 13.62 -11.90 13.29
N LEU A 223 12.87 -11.02 12.63
CA LEU A 223 11.86 -10.19 13.32
C LEU A 223 10.72 -11.06 13.87
N ARG A 224 10.28 -12.10 13.11
CA ARG A 224 9.32 -13.10 13.59
C ARG A 224 9.85 -13.84 14.82
N ASP A 225 11.11 -14.29 14.80
CA ASP A 225 11.74 -14.94 15.94
C ASP A 225 11.78 -14.03 17.20
N ILE A 226 12.05 -12.75 17.02
CA ILE A 226 11.99 -11.75 18.11
C ILE A 226 10.58 -11.65 18.66
N CYS A 227 9.57 -11.60 17.81
CA CYS A 227 8.16 -11.55 18.20
C CYS A 227 7.76 -12.79 19.00
N ASP A 228 8.07 -13.99 18.51
CA ASP A 228 7.74 -15.25 19.16
C ASP A 228 8.39 -15.40 20.53
N LYS A 229 9.67 -15.06 20.61
CA LYS A 229 10.43 -15.13 21.88
C LYS A 229 9.87 -14.22 22.98
N ASN A 230 9.25 -13.10 22.60
CA ASN A 230 8.78 -12.08 23.55
C ASN A 230 7.24 -12.04 23.67
N ASN A 231 6.51 -12.95 23.03
CA ASN A 231 5.05 -12.93 22.93
C ASN A 231 4.54 -11.55 22.45
N ILE A 232 5.13 -11.05 21.36
CA ILE A 232 4.76 -9.85 20.63
C ILE A 232 4.06 -10.27 19.35
N LEU A 233 2.94 -9.67 19.00
CA LEU A 233 2.28 -9.96 17.72
C LEU A 233 3.01 -9.29 16.55
N LEU A 234 3.18 -10.01 15.45
CA LEU A 234 3.66 -9.45 14.19
C LEU A 234 2.46 -9.05 13.34
N ILE A 235 2.37 -7.77 12.99
CA ILE A 235 1.35 -7.21 12.10
C ILE A 235 2.00 -6.82 10.80
N PHE A 236 1.60 -7.44 9.68
CA PHE A 236 1.97 -6.98 8.37
C PHE A 236 0.95 -5.94 7.87
N ASP A 237 1.45 -4.77 7.54
CA ASP A 237 0.67 -3.78 6.80
C ASP A 237 0.80 -4.07 5.30
N GLU A 238 -0.15 -4.82 4.77
CA GLU A 238 -0.25 -5.15 3.35
C GLU A 238 -1.28 -4.28 2.60
N VAL A 239 -1.55 -3.09 3.12
CA VAL A 239 -2.43 -2.12 2.46
C VAL A 239 -1.94 -1.81 1.04
N GLN A 240 -0.63 -1.80 0.81
CA GLN A 240 -0.07 -1.59 -0.54
C GLN A 240 0.49 -2.86 -1.18
N THR A 241 1.11 -3.76 -0.42
CA THR A 241 1.79 -4.96 -0.94
C THR A 241 0.86 -6.09 -1.31
N GLY A 242 -0.38 -6.08 -0.82
CA GLY A 242 -1.38 -7.08 -1.12
C GLY A 242 -1.94 -7.01 -2.55
N TYR A 243 -2.75 -8.00 -2.88
CA TYR A 243 -3.49 -8.10 -4.16
C TYR A 243 -2.59 -8.04 -5.39
N GLY A 244 -1.55 -8.86 -5.41
CA GLY A 244 -0.69 -9.06 -6.57
C GLY A 244 0.42 -8.02 -6.74
N ARG A 245 0.46 -6.97 -5.91
CA ARG A 245 1.39 -5.86 -6.09
C ARG A 245 2.87 -6.26 -5.99
N THR A 246 3.19 -7.30 -5.23
CA THR A 246 4.56 -7.83 -5.10
C THR A 246 4.85 -9.04 -6.02
N GLY A 247 3.94 -9.35 -6.97
CA GLY A 247 4.07 -10.51 -7.88
C GLY A 247 3.43 -11.79 -7.38
N ASN A 248 3.14 -11.92 -6.08
CA ASN A 248 2.29 -12.93 -5.45
C ASN A 248 1.00 -12.29 -4.95
N MET A 249 -0.02 -13.08 -4.58
CA MET A 249 -1.30 -12.52 -4.12
C MET A 249 -1.10 -11.63 -2.88
N PHE A 250 -0.22 -12.04 -1.96
CA PHE A 250 0.12 -11.30 -0.75
C PHE A 250 1.64 -11.16 -0.57
N GLY A 251 2.08 -10.08 0.07
CA GLY A 251 3.48 -9.84 0.38
C GLY A 251 4.08 -10.90 1.31
N ALA A 252 3.28 -11.45 2.23
CA ALA A 252 3.69 -12.56 3.09
C ALA A 252 4.17 -13.80 2.29
N GLU A 253 3.53 -14.09 1.14
CA GLU A 253 3.96 -15.15 0.23
C GLU A 253 5.30 -14.83 -0.44
N THR A 254 5.49 -13.56 -0.81
CA THR A 254 6.73 -13.08 -1.45
C THR A 254 7.93 -13.25 -0.54
N VAL A 255 7.77 -12.99 0.76
CA VAL A 255 8.89 -13.08 1.73
C VAL A 255 8.93 -14.40 2.50
N GLY A 256 7.89 -15.24 2.42
CA GLY A 256 7.81 -16.53 3.10
C GLY A 256 7.70 -16.41 4.62
N VAL A 257 7.24 -15.30 5.16
CA VAL A 257 7.06 -15.05 6.60
C VAL A 257 5.59 -14.77 6.89
N LYS A 258 5.07 -15.38 7.96
CA LYS A 258 3.65 -15.31 8.32
C LYS A 258 3.42 -14.40 9.51
N PRO A 259 2.54 -13.38 9.40
CA PRO A 259 2.17 -12.52 10.51
C PRO A 259 1.10 -13.19 11.39
N ASP A 260 0.81 -12.57 12.54
CA ASP A 260 -0.34 -12.92 13.39
C ASP A 260 -1.61 -12.18 12.97
N ILE A 261 -1.44 -10.96 12.46
CA ILE A 261 -2.49 -10.09 11.93
C ILE A 261 -1.98 -9.43 10.65
N VAL A 262 -2.87 -9.21 9.69
CA VAL A 262 -2.60 -8.43 8.48
C VAL A 262 -3.66 -7.35 8.26
N THR A 263 -3.25 -6.22 7.71
CA THR A 263 -4.16 -5.17 7.22
C THR A 263 -4.15 -5.14 5.69
N LEU A 264 -5.33 -5.15 5.09
CA LEU A 264 -5.55 -5.13 3.64
C LEU A 264 -6.43 -3.94 3.26
N ALA A 265 -6.13 -3.27 2.14
CA ALA A 265 -6.95 -2.18 1.58
C ALA A 265 -6.57 -1.96 0.10
N LYS A 266 -6.64 -0.72 -0.39
CA LYS A 266 -6.24 -0.30 -1.75
C LYS A 266 -6.74 -1.27 -2.83
N GLY A 267 -5.91 -2.21 -3.29
CA GLY A 267 -6.25 -3.17 -4.34
C GLY A 267 -7.42 -4.11 -4.03
N ILE A 268 -7.90 -4.17 -2.78
CA ILE A 268 -8.92 -5.11 -2.32
C ILE A 268 -10.25 -5.02 -3.09
N ALA A 269 -10.68 -3.82 -3.50
CA ALA A 269 -12.02 -3.59 -4.06
C ALA A 269 -12.04 -2.78 -5.36
N GLY A 270 -10.91 -2.75 -6.13
CA GLY A 270 -10.87 -2.18 -7.48
C GLY A 270 -11.34 -0.73 -7.59
N GLY A 271 -11.05 0.11 -6.59
CA GLY A 271 -11.40 1.53 -6.52
C GLY A 271 -12.52 1.86 -5.53
N PHE A 272 -13.22 0.88 -4.98
CA PHE A 272 -14.26 1.10 -3.95
C PHE A 272 -13.63 1.12 -2.55
N PRO A 273 -14.10 2.01 -1.63
CA PRO A 273 -13.59 2.08 -0.26
C PRO A 273 -13.87 0.79 0.50
N LEU A 274 -12.83 0.06 0.83
CA LEU A 274 -12.86 -1.14 1.67
C LEU A 274 -11.47 -1.40 2.24
N ALA A 275 -11.44 -1.90 3.47
CA ALA A 275 -10.25 -2.45 4.09
C ALA A 275 -10.63 -3.60 5.01
N ALA A 276 -9.65 -4.42 5.36
CA ALA A 276 -9.86 -5.56 6.24
C ALA A 276 -8.70 -5.70 7.23
N VAL A 277 -9.02 -6.18 8.42
CA VAL A 277 -8.09 -6.76 9.39
C VAL A 277 -8.37 -8.26 9.41
N LEU A 278 -7.38 -9.05 9.08
CA LEU A 278 -7.44 -10.51 9.16
C LEU A 278 -6.39 -11.01 10.14
N GLY A 279 -6.72 -11.97 10.96
CA GLY A 279 -5.78 -12.53 11.93
C GLY A 279 -6.23 -13.89 12.44
N LYS A 280 -5.37 -14.53 13.25
CA LYS A 280 -5.68 -15.81 13.91
C LYS A 280 -7.00 -15.68 14.69
N SER A 281 -7.87 -16.69 14.58
CA SER A 281 -9.21 -16.66 15.19
C SER A 281 -9.15 -16.38 16.69
N GLU A 282 -8.20 -16.96 17.42
CA GLU A 282 -8.02 -16.73 18.86
C GLU A 282 -7.73 -15.26 19.21
N ILE A 283 -7.02 -14.55 18.31
CA ILE A 283 -6.70 -13.13 18.47
C ILE A 283 -7.93 -12.29 18.14
N MET A 284 -8.57 -12.58 17.01
CA MET A 284 -9.71 -11.81 16.52
C MET A 284 -10.94 -11.96 17.43
N ASP A 285 -11.19 -13.13 17.99
CA ASP A 285 -12.30 -13.42 18.91
C ASP A 285 -12.04 -12.96 20.36
N SER A 286 -10.85 -12.49 20.68
CA SER A 286 -10.53 -12.01 22.03
C SER A 286 -11.32 -10.75 22.42
N ILE A 287 -11.73 -9.95 21.44
CA ILE A 287 -12.40 -8.67 21.66
C ILE A 287 -13.82 -8.91 22.18
N HIS A 288 -14.19 -8.18 23.23
CA HIS A 288 -15.55 -8.22 23.78
C HIS A 288 -16.58 -7.71 22.76
N GLU A 289 -17.83 -8.12 22.94
CA GLU A 289 -18.96 -7.68 22.10
C GLU A 289 -19.02 -6.14 21.99
N ALA A 290 -19.22 -5.63 20.77
CA ALA A 290 -19.19 -4.21 20.42
C ALA A 290 -17.84 -3.50 20.64
N GLY A 291 -16.74 -4.21 20.94
CA GLY A 291 -15.42 -3.63 21.11
C GLY A 291 -14.80 -3.11 19.81
N ILE A 292 -15.20 -3.67 18.66
CA ILE A 292 -14.89 -3.20 17.31
C ILE A 292 -16.18 -3.06 16.51
N GLY A 293 -16.23 -2.12 15.58
CA GLY A 293 -17.41 -1.88 14.74
C GLY A 293 -17.19 -0.73 13.77
N SER A 294 -17.99 -0.69 12.72
CA SER A 294 -18.01 0.37 11.72
C SER A 294 -19.38 0.42 11.05
N THR A 295 -20.00 1.60 10.98
CA THR A 295 -21.31 1.77 10.32
C THR A 295 -21.25 1.39 8.84
N PHE A 296 -20.19 1.78 8.13
CA PHE A 296 -19.97 1.48 6.72
C PHE A 296 -19.01 0.30 6.49
N GLY A 297 -18.41 -0.27 7.54
CA GLY A 297 -17.57 -1.46 7.42
C GLY A 297 -18.36 -2.62 6.82
N ALA A 298 -17.72 -3.37 5.95
CA ALA A 298 -18.39 -4.40 5.13
C ALA A 298 -19.51 -3.83 4.27
N SER A 299 -19.33 -2.64 3.65
CA SER A 299 -20.32 -2.09 2.70
C SER A 299 -20.72 -3.15 1.65
N PRO A 300 -22.00 -3.42 1.43
CA PRO A 300 -22.47 -4.43 0.46
C PRO A 300 -21.89 -4.22 -0.94
N VAL A 301 -21.84 -2.96 -1.38
CA VAL A 301 -21.32 -2.57 -2.69
C VAL A 301 -19.81 -2.80 -2.77
N SER A 302 -19.08 -2.39 -1.72
CA SER A 302 -17.63 -2.59 -1.68
C SER A 302 -17.24 -4.07 -1.54
N CYS A 303 -18.00 -4.87 -0.79
CA CYS A 303 -17.80 -6.31 -0.70
C CYS A 303 -18.09 -7.01 -2.04
N ALA A 304 -19.12 -6.59 -2.77
CA ALA A 304 -19.41 -7.07 -4.12
C ALA A 304 -18.24 -6.72 -5.07
N ALA A 305 -17.72 -5.50 -5.00
CA ALA A 305 -16.56 -5.09 -5.77
C ALA A 305 -15.33 -5.95 -5.46
N ALA A 306 -15.05 -6.22 -4.18
CA ALA A 306 -13.92 -7.05 -3.75
C ALA A 306 -14.04 -8.50 -4.23
N LEU A 307 -15.24 -9.09 -4.17
CA LEU A 307 -15.49 -10.39 -4.78
C LEU A 307 -15.25 -10.37 -6.29
N GLY A 308 -15.57 -9.26 -6.97
CA GLY A 308 -15.27 -9.07 -8.39
C GLY A 308 -13.76 -8.97 -8.67
N VAL A 309 -12.99 -8.40 -7.75
CA VAL A 309 -11.51 -8.40 -7.81
C VAL A 309 -10.99 -9.83 -7.68
N LEU A 310 -11.46 -10.61 -6.71
CA LEU A 310 -11.04 -12.01 -6.55
C LEU A 310 -11.44 -12.85 -7.77
N ASP A 311 -12.66 -12.66 -8.31
CA ASP A 311 -13.09 -13.32 -9.55
C ASP A 311 -12.12 -13.02 -10.72
N ALA A 312 -11.59 -11.79 -10.80
CA ALA A 312 -10.63 -11.41 -11.83
C ALA A 312 -9.30 -12.16 -11.63
N PHE A 313 -8.76 -12.21 -10.43
CA PHE A 313 -7.53 -12.95 -10.13
C PHE A 313 -7.67 -14.45 -10.39
N ASP A 314 -8.83 -15.05 -10.10
CA ASP A 314 -9.07 -16.49 -10.27
C ASP A 314 -9.26 -16.91 -11.74
N ASN A 315 -9.82 -16.02 -12.58
CA ASN A 315 -10.22 -16.38 -13.94
C ASN A 315 -9.36 -15.72 -15.03
N GLU A 316 -8.47 -14.81 -14.66
CA GLU A 316 -7.60 -14.09 -15.60
C GLU A 316 -6.16 -14.20 -15.08
N ASP A 317 -5.21 -14.35 -15.95
CA ASP A 317 -3.79 -14.63 -15.62
C ASP A 317 -3.05 -13.39 -15.07
N ILE A 318 -3.69 -12.68 -14.10
CA ILE A 318 -3.23 -11.37 -13.60
C ILE A 318 -1.86 -11.47 -12.93
N LEU A 319 -1.62 -12.46 -12.08
CA LEU A 319 -0.32 -12.61 -11.39
C LEU A 319 0.82 -12.91 -12.36
N ASN A 320 0.59 -13.75 -13.37
CA ASN A 320 1.60 -14.02 -14.39
C ASN A 320 1.85 -12.76 -15.25
N ASN A 321 0.79 -12.02 -15.61
CA ASN A 321 0.93 -10.75 -16.30
C ASN A 321 1.73 -9.73 -15.48
N ALA A 322 1.43 -9.60 -14.18
CA ALA A 322 2.17 -8.75 -13.24
C ALA A 322 3.67 -9.10 -13.19
N ASN A 323 4.00 -10.39 -13.15
CA ASN A 323 5.39 -10.86 -13.16
C ASN A 323 6.10 -10.61 -14.50
N LYS A 324 5.37 -10.72 -15.63
CA LYS A 324 5.90 -10.33 -16.95
C LYS A 324 6.17 -8.83 -17.03
N GLN A 325 5.22 -8.00 -16.55
CA GLN A 325 5.42 -6.55 -16.44
C GLN A 325 6.66 -6.23 -15.62
N ALA A 326 6.79 -6.82 -14.42
CA ALA A 326 7.94 -6.64 -13.54
C ALA A 326 9.27 -6.96 -14.23
N LYS A 327 9.32 -8.09 -14.95
CA LYS A 327 10.52 -8.50 -15.70
C LYS A 327 10.86 -7.49 -16.79
N THR A 328 9.89 -7.04 -17.58
CA THR A 328 10.09 -6.05 -18.64
C THR A 328 10.57 -4.72 -18.07
N MET A 329 9.88 -4.20 -17.03
CA MET A 329 10.24 -2.96 -16.38
C MET A 329 11.66 -3.03 -15.77
N ASN A 330 11.97 -4.07 -14.99
CA ASN A 330 13.30 -4.24 -14.40
C ASN A 330 14.42 -4.28 -15.45
N THR A 331 14.19 -4.93 -16.59
CA THR A 331 15.18 -4.99 -17.68
C THR A 331 15.50 -3.59 -18.21
N VAL A 332 14.48 -2.81 -18.56
CA VAL A 332 14.66 -1.47 -19.13
C VAL A 332 15.22 -0.50 -18.09
N LEU A 333 14.64 -0.48 -16.88
CA LEU A 333 15.05 0.45 -15.82
C LEU A 333 16.48 0.16 -15.34
N SER A 334 16.91 -1.11 -15.29
CA SER A 334 18.30 -1.46 -14.98
C SER A 334 19.29 -1.02 -16.07
N ASN A 335 18.89 -1.06 -17.34
CA ASN A 335 19.70 -0.52 -18.42
C ASN A 335 19.85 0.99 -18.27
N LEU A 336 18.75 1.72 -18.04
CA LEU A 336 18.80 3.15 -17.79
C LEU A 336 19.69 3.49 -16.56
N MET A 337 19.62 2.68 -15.50
CA MET A 337 20.51 2.83 -14.36
C MET A 337 21.99 2.65 -14.74
N ASN A 338 22.32 1.76 -15.68
CA ASN A 338 23.69 1.62 -16.15
C ASN A 338 24.15 2.80 -17.01
N ASP A 339 23.24 3.36 -17.80
CA ASP A 339 23.55 4.43 -18.77
C ASP A 339 23.61 5.82 -18.10
N PHE A 340 22.87 6.04 -17.02
CA PHE A 340 22.76 7.35 -16.35
C PHE A 340 23.29 7.31 -14.92
N ASP A 341 24.26 8.17 -14.62
CA ASP A 341 24.89 8.25 -13.29
C ASP A 341 23.94 8.79 -12.19
N PHE A 342 22.93 9.56 -12.59
CA PHE A 342 21.92 10.08 -11.67
C PHE A 342 20.78 9.10 -11.32
N ILE A 343 20.70 7.92 -11.95
CA ILE A 343 19.83 6.83 -11.52
C ILE A 343 20.64 5.95 -10.57
N GLY A 344 20.40 6.13 -9.28
CA GLY A 344 21.21 5.51 -8.23
C GLY A 344 20.84 4.07 -7.93
N ASP A 345 19.53 3.77 -7.94
CA ASP A 345 19.02 2.42 -7.61
C ASP A 345 17.69 2.14 -8.29
N VAL A 346 17.47 0.88 -8.66
CA VAL A 346 16.19 0.35 -9.16
C VAL A 346 15.86 -0.89 -8.33
N ARG A 347 14.76 -0.85 -7.60
CA ARG A 347 14.41 -1.90 -6.62
C ARG A 347 12.91 -2.13 -6.50
N GLY A 348 12.55 -3.20 -5.81
CA GLY A 348 11.18 -3.55 -5.43
C GLY A 348 10.84 -5.01 -5.69
N TYR A 349 9.72 -5.47 -5.15
CA TYR A 349 9.17 -6.79 -5.40
C TYR A 349 8.13 -6.77 -6.53
N GLY A 350 8.25 -7.69 -7.48
CA GLY A 350 7.30 -7.79 -8.57
C GLY A 350 7.15 -6.46 -9.33
N PRO A 351 5.93 -6.02 -9.68
CA PRO A 351 5.68 -4.74 -10.34
C PRO A 351 5.61 -3.53 -9.38
N MET A 352 5.98 -3.67 -8.12
CA MET A 352 6.17 -2.57 -7.18
C MET A 352 7.60 -2.04 -7.31
N ILE A 353 7.86 -1.16 -8.27
CA ILE A 353 9.23 -0.74 -8.64
C ILE A 353 9.45 0.73 -8.33
N GLY A 354 10.53 1.02 -7.61
CA GLY A 354 11.05 2.35 -7.34
C GLY A 354 12.35 2.63 -8.08
N VAL A 355 12.46 3.82 -8.66
CA VAL A 355 13.69 4.34 -9.31
C VAL A 355 14.19 5.51 -8.48
N GLU A 356 15.34 5.35 -7.84
CA GLU A 356 15.91 6.39 -6.98
C GLU A 356 16.83 7.32 -7.77
N ILE A 357 16.53 8.61 -7.70
CA ILE A 357 17.26 9.66 -8.41
C ILE A 357 18.23 10.36 -7.44
N VAL A 358 19.46 10.47 -7.86
CA VAL A 358 20.58 11.05 -7.09
C VAL A 358 21.37 12.03 -7.94
N SER A 359 22.24 12.85 -7.32
CA SER A 359 23.15 13.71 -8.09
C SER A 359 24.13 12.87 -8.92
N ASP A 360 24.66 11.84 -8.28
CA ASP A 360 25.59 10.86 -8.84
C ASP A 360 25.64 9.60 -7.94
N LYS A 361 26.12 8.47 -8.49
CA LYS A 361 26.19 7.19 -7.77
C LYS A 361 27.21 7.15 -6.63
N GLU A 362 28.24 7.95 -6.69
CA GLU A 362 29.30 7.97 -5.67
C GLU A 362 28.82 8.66 -4.39
N SER A 363 28.27 9.86 -4.52
CA SER A 363 27.76 10.63 -3.39
C SER A 363 26.42 10.12 -2.87
N LYS A 364 25.61 9.50 -3.73
CA LYS A 364 24.22 9.09 -3.47
C LYS A 364 23.34 10.24 -2.94
N ASN A 365 23.72 11.50 -3.17
CA ASN A 365 22.91 12.64 -2.71
C ASN A 365 21.53 12.66 -3.39
N PRO A 366 20.43 12.72 -2.64
CA PRO A 366 19.10 12.75 -3.24
C PRO A 366 18.90 13.97 -4.14
N ASP A 367 18.39 13.76 -5.35
CA ASP A 367 18.07 14.84 -6.29
C ASP A 367 16.55 14.93 -6.52
N LYS A 368 15.89 15.68 -5.64
CA LYS A 368 14.45 15.91 -5.73
C LYS A 368 14.07 16.78 -6.94
N GLU A 369 14.90 17.73 -7.33
CA GLU A 369 14.60 18.66 -8.43
C GLU A 369 14.59 17.90 -9.76
N LYS A 370 15.63 17.09 -10.01
CA LYS A 370 15.68 16.21 -11.19
C LYS A 370 14.54 15.19 -11.18
N THR A 371 14.18 14.64 -10.03
CA THR A 371 13.02 13.74 -9.89
C THR A 371 11.73 14.40 -10.36
N GLN A 372 11.46 15.63 -9.92
CA GLN A 372 10.27 16.36 -10.33
C GLN A 372 10.32 16.75 -11.81
N GLN A 373 11.49 17.08 -12.34
CA GLN A 373 11.66 17.34 -13.77
C GLN A 373 11.30 16.12 -14.62
N ILE A 374 11.81 14.94 -14.27
CA ILE A 374 11.49 13.68 -14.98
C ILE A 374 9.98 13.39 -14.93
N ILE A 375 9.36 13.54 -13.74
CA ILE A 375 7.91 13.34 -13.58
C ILE A 375 7.11 14.34 -14.44
N SER A 376 7.55 15.60 -14.51
CA SER A 376 6.90 16.61 -15.38
C SER A 376 7.02 16.25 -16.85
N ASN A 377 8.20 15.85 -17.30
CA ASN A 377 8.43 15.41 -18.67
C ASN A 377 7.54 14.20 -19.03
N CYS A 378 7.46 13.21 -18.12
CA CYS A 378 6.56 12.06 -18.29
C CYS A 378 5.10 12.50 -18.45
N LYS A 379 4.62 13.42 -17.57
CA LYS A 379 3.25 13.95 -17.62
C LYS A 379 2.96 14.65 -18.95
N GLU A 380 3.89 15.49 -19.44
CA GLU A 380 3.76 16.18 -20.73
C GLU A 380 3.65 15.21 -21.90
N ASN A 381 4.26 14.03 -21.78
CA ASN A 381 4.22 12.94 -22.76
C ASN A 381 3.11 11.90 -22.47
N GLY A 382 2.16 12.21 -21.58
CA GLY A 382 0.98 11.38 -21.33
C GLY A 382 1.20 10.20 -20.36
N LEU A 383 2.25 10.22 -19.52
CA LEU A 383 2.50 9.23 -18.48
C LEU A 383 2.43 9.87 -17.09
N LEU A 384 1.52 9.38 -16.24
CA LEU A 384 1.39 9.85 -14.88
C LEU A 384 2.22 8.99 -13.91
N LEU A 385 3.17 9.64 -13.25
CA LEU A 385 4.01 9.07 -12.20
C LEU A 385 4.04 10.01 -10.99
N VAL A 386 4.43 9.49 -9.83
CA VAL A 386 4.63 10.29 -8.61
C VAL A 386 5.89 9.84 -7.88
N SER A 387 6.44 10.76 -7.09
CA SER A 387 7.58 10.45 -6.23
C SER A 387 7.16 9.98 -4.84
N CYS A 388 8.08 9.33 -4.15
CA CYS A 388 8.03 8.96 -2.74
C CYS A 388 9.45 8.98 -2.14
N GLY A 389 9.62 8.31 -1.00
CA GLY A 389 10.89 8.29 -0.27
C GLY A 389 11.04 9.46 0.69
N GLU A 390 11.96 9.34 1.62
CA GLU A 390 12.21 10.35 2.66
C GLU A 390 12.53 11.72 2.06
N PHE A 391 13.30 11.72 0.98
CA PHE A 391 13.76 12.92 0.31
C PHE A 391 12.89 13.31 -0.91
N GLY A 392 11.88 12.50 -1.26
CA GLY A 392 11.02 12.74 -2.43
C GLY A 392 11.73 12.52 -3.77
N ASN A 393 12.76 11.69 -3.79
CA ASN A 393 13.65 11.41 -4.91
C ASN A 393 13.51 10.00 -5.50
N VAL A 394 12.44 9.28 -5.16
CA VAL A 394 12.14 7.96 -5.72
C VAL A 394 10.89 8.05 -6.58
N ILE A 395 11.03 7.77 -7.87
CA ILE A 395 9.90 7.64 -8.82
C ILE A 395 9.34 6.24 -8.68
N ARG A 396 8.02 6.11 -8.55
CA ARG A 396 7.36 4.81 -8.35
C ARG A 396 6.38 4.46 -9.44
N PHE A 397 6.43 3.19 -9.84
CA PHE A 397 5.53 2.60 -10.82
C PHE A 397 4.45 1.81 -10.09
N MET A 398 3.19 2.22 -10.28
CA MET A 398 2.02 1.66 -9.59
C MET A 398 0.88 1.31 -10.55
N GLY A 399 1.19 1.12 -11.83
CA GLY A 399 0.21 0.80 -12.85
C GLY A 399 -0.63 -0.44 -12.52
N PRO A 400 -1.79 -0.61 -13.18
CA PRO A 400 -2.60 -1.80 -13.05
C PRO A 400 -1.86 -3.07 -13.45
N LEU A 401 -2.07 -4.16 -12.71
CA LEU A 401 -1.48 -5.47 -12.99
C LEU A 401 -2.08 -6.12 -14.26
N THR A 402 -3.20 -5.58 -14.71
CA THR A 402 -3.91 -5.96 -15.94
C THR A 402 -3.44 -5.18 -17.18
N THR A 403 -2.45 -4.30 -17.04
CA THR A 403 -1.89 -3.54 -18.18
C THR A 403 -1.30 -4.51 -19.21
N PRO A 404 -1.71 -4.44 -20.50
CA PRO A 404 -1.08 -5.22 -21.57
C PRO A 404 0.41 -4.89 -21.70
N LEU A 405 1.23 -5.87 -22.12
CA LEU A 405 2.68 -5.66 -22.24
C LEU A 405 3.04 -4.55 -23.24
N GLU A 406 2.28 -4.40 -24.31
CA GLU A 406 2.48 -3.32 -25.29
C GLU A 406 2.32 -1.93 -24.65
N GLN A 407 1.39 -1.78 -23.71
CA GLN A 407 1.24 -0.53 -22.95
C GLN A 407 2.33 -0.36 -21.88
N VAL A 408 2.86 -1.45 -21.33
CA VAL A 408 4.04 -1.39 -20.46
C VAL A 408 5.26 -0.92 -21.23
N GLU A 409 5.42 -1.38 -22.48
CA GLU A 409 6.50 -0.93 -23.36
C GLU A 409 6.33 0.56 -23.71
N GLU A 410 5.12 1.03 -24.01
CA GLU A 410 4.81 2.47 -24.20
C GLU A 410 5.19 3.31 -22.97
N VAL A 411 4.85 2.83 -21.76
CA VAL A 411 5.23 3.49 -20.50
C VAL A 411 6.75 3.63 -20.37
N LEU A 412 7.47 2.56 -20.68
CA LEU A 412 8.93 2.53 -20.56
C LEU A 412 9.61 3.38 -21.65
N GLU A 413 9.05 3.46 -22.86
CA GLU A 413 9.50 4.35 -23.92
C GLU A 413 9.36 5.82 -23.49
N ILE A 414 8.17 6.23 -23.03
CA ILE A 414 7.93 7.60 -22.52
C ILE A 414 8.88 7.91 -21.34
N PHE A 415 9.04 6.97 -20.40
CA PHE A 415 9.95 7.18 -19.28
C PHE A 415 11.40 7.34 -19.74
N SER A 416 11.86 6.46 -20.66
CA SER A 416 13.23 6.50 -21.19
C SER A 416 13.53 7.81 -21.92
N GLU A 417 12.58 8.33 -22.70
CA GLU A 417 12.72 9.63 -23.37
C GLU A 417 12.69 10.81 -22.38
N SER A 418 11.96 10.65 -21.25
CA SER A 418 11.79 11.70 -20.24
C SER A 418 12.99 11.84 -19.30
N VAL A 419 13.91 10.86 -19.24
CA VAL A 419 15.13 10.91 -18.43
C VAL A 419 16.33 11.50 -19.21
N ILE A 420 16.24 11.61 -20.53
CA ILE A 420 17.24 12.24 -21.40
C ILE A 420 17.07 13.77 -21.36
#